data_5f19a17889d2de9640d13a5f21c867e6
#
_entry.id   5f19a17889d2de9640d13a5f21c867e6
#
_cell.length_a   1.000
_cell.length_b   1.000
_cell.length_c   1.000
_cell.angle_alpha   90.00
_cell.angle_beta   90.00
_cell.angle_gamma   90.00
#
_symmetry.space_group_name_H-M   'P 1'
#
loop_
_entity.id
_entity.type
_entity.pdbx_description
1 polymer ?
#
loop_
_entity_poly.entity_id
_entity_poly.type
_entity_poly.pdbx_seq_one_letter_code
_entity_poly.pdbx_strand_id
1 'polypeptide(L)'
;MPEEVVCGACGKDLEPAERGRPRRFCSSTCRTRAYRARKAEDATETSSTENAENAENRVPADESGTPHLTAGRITQAGIAIADAEGLDALSMRRVATDLGASPMALYRHVASKEELVALMVEAALTGAPLSDTPPRDWRHGLERAAHRDWELYHRHPWILSKVLVTTRTHSSRALAADSESTFSAFDGLGLDPADAFRYMFMFASYVQGVALTYVSDVEAERQARRTSLRTANGADAARSSLYAPGAYPRLGPAMRAGADPWDLDALFVSGLAGVLDGIAADLARRGIG
;
A
#
# COMPACT_ATOMS: atom_id res chain seq x y z
N MET A 1 46.31 -1.41 33.60
CA MET A 1 44.88 -1.24 33.80
C MET A 1 44.22 -1.74 32.50
N PRO A 2 43.36 -2.77 32.52
CA PRO A 2 42.62 -3.14 31.31
C PRO A 2 41.64 -2.01 30.91
N GLU A 3 41.69 -1.60 29.66
CA GLU A 3 40.71 -0.64 29.10
C GLU A 3 39.30 -1.25 29.21
N GLU A 4 38.43 -0.57 29.93
CA GLU A 4 36.99 -0.93 29.98
C GLU A 4 36.38 -0.72 28.58
N VAL A 5 36.00 -1.82 27.96
CA VAL A 5 35.36 -1.79 26.63
C VAL A 5 33.85 -1.66 26.82
N VAL A 6 33.30 -0.51 26.44
CA VAL A 6 31.86 -0.22 26.54
C VAL A 6 31.15 -0.35 25.23
N CYS A 7 29.85 -0.68 25.27
CA CYS A 7 28.99 -0.75 24.09
C CYS A 7 28.78 0.62 23.43
N GLY A 8 29.17 0.77 22.17
CA GLY A 8 29.07 2.03 21.42
C GLY A 8 27.67 2.55 21.12
N ALA A 9 26.60 1.88 21.65
CA ALA A 9 25.22 2.33 21.46
C ALA A 9 24.44 2.57 22.76
N CYS A 10 24.84 1.93 23.88
CA CYS A 10 24.11 2.05 25.15
C CYS A 10 25.02 2.24 26.37
N GLY A 11 26.35 2.28 26.19
CA GLY A 11 27.32 2.50 27.25
C GLY A 11 27.51 1.33 28.23
N LYS A 12 26.84 0.20 28.03
CA LYS A 12 26.96 -0.97 28.92
C LYS A 12 28.32 -1.62 28.73
N ASP A 13 28.97 -2.01 29.84
CA ASP A 13 30.26 -2.72 29.85
C ASP A 13 30.16 -4.02 29.05
N LEU A 14 31.19 -4.28 28.27
CA LEU A 14 31.34 -5.50 27.49
C LEU A 14 32.41 -6.39 28.11
N GLU A 15 32.07 -7.67 28.31
CA GLU A 15 33.05 -8.65 28.69
C GLU A 15 34.12 -8.82 27.62
N PRO A 16 35.41 -8.79 27.98
CA PRO A 16 36.48 -8.99 27.01
C PRO A 16 36.38 -10.36 26.36
N ALA A 17 36.49 -10.41 25.02
CA ALA A 17 36.48 -11.69 24.31
C ALA A 17 37.77 -12.46 24.56
N GLU A 18 37.67 -13.68 25.03
CA GLU A 18 38.85 -14.55 25.27
C GLU A 18 39.60 -14.92 23.98
N ARG A 19 38.97 -14.87 22.82
CA ARG A 19 39.59 -15.05 21.48
C ARG A 19 38.78 -14.30 20.42
N GLY A 20 39.46 -13.64 19.48
CA GLY A 20 38.86 -12.99 18.31
C GLY A 20 38.76 -11.46 18.42
N ARG A 21 38.07 -10.83 17.45
CA ARG A 21 37.93 -9.36 17.39
C ARG A 21 37.02 -8.86 18.51
N PRO A 22 37.40 -7.83 19.29
CA PRO A 22 36.56 -7.29 20.37
C PRO A 22 35.17 -6.92 19.91
N ARG A 23 34.16 -7.22 20.74
CA ARG A 23 32.79 -6.83 20.49
C ARG A 23 32.62 -5.32 20.69
N ARG A 24 32.00 -4.65 19.73
CA ARG A 24 31.70 -3.20 19.82
C ARG A 24 30.29 -2.91 20.34
N PHE A 25 29.42 -3.93 20.41
CA PHE A 25 28.01 -3.80 20.81
C PHE A 25 27.61 -5.00 21.68
N CYS A 26 26.78 -4.74 22.70
CA CYS A 26 26.29 -5.78 23.62
C CYS A 26 25.24 -6.70 22.99
N SER A 27 24.56 -6.26 21.93
CA SER A 27 23.50 -7.02 21.23
C SER A 27 23.38 -6.61 19.76
N SER A 28 22.66 -7.42 18.98
CA SER A 28 22.26 -7.08 17.60
C SER A 28 21.40 -5.81 17.54
N THR A 29 20.53 -5.60 18.53
CA THR A 29 19.70 -4.39 18.67
C THR A 29 20.56 -3.12 18.83
N CYS A 30 21.62 -3.18 19.65
CA CYS A 30 22.53 -2.04 19.80
C CYS A 30 23.34 -1.77 18.55
N ARG A 31 23.73 -2.80 17.81
CA ARG A 31 24.39 -2.66 16.49
C ARG A 31 23.47 -1.96 15.49
N THR A 32 22.20 -2.38 15.43
CA THR A 32 21.20 -1.77 14.52
C THR A 32 20.88 -0.33 14.90
N ARG A 33 20.82 -0.01 16.22
CA ARG A 33 20.62 1.37 16.70
C ARG A 33 21.77 2.28 16.29
N ALA A 34 23.02 1.84 16.49
CA ALA A 34 24.21 2.61 16.09
C ALA A 34 24.33 2.79 14.58
N TYR A 35 23.87 1.81 13.79
CA TYR A 35 23.78 1.94 12.33
C TYR A 35 22.75 2.99 11.89
N ARG A 36 21.57 2.97 12.50
CA ARG A 36 20.50 3.95 12.22
C ARG A 36 20.90 5.36 12.61
N ALA A 37 21.58 5.55 13.75
CA ALA A 37 22.07 6.86 14.18
C ALA A 37 23.05 7.46 13.16
N ARG A 38 24.05 6.68 12.72
CA ARG A 38 25.01 7.13 11.68
C ARG A 38 24.34 7.47 10.37
N LYS A 39 23.37 6.65 9.93
CA LYS A 39 22.63 6.91 8.69
C LYS A 39 21.78 8.19 8.79
N ALA A 40 21.31 8.55 9.96
CA ALA A 40 20.59 9.81 10.19
C ALA A 40 21.54 11.02 10.19
N GLU A 41 22.74 10.88 10.72
CA GLU A 41 23.79 11.92 10.69
C GLU A 41 24.28 12.18 9.27
N ASP A 42 24.57 11.11 8.49
CA ASP A 42 24.94 11.20 7.08
C ASP A 42 23.84 11.86 6.21
N ALA A 43 22.54 11.64 6.54
CA ALA A 43 21.42 12.26 5.83
C ALA A 43 21.26 13.75 6.14
N THR A 44 21.72 14.19 7.31
CA THR A 44 21.65 15.61 7.70
C THR A 44 22.79 16.43 7.07
N GLU A 45 23.95 15.84 6.85
CA GLU A 45 25.07 16.49 6.16
C GLU A 45 24.84 16.65 4.66
N THR A 46 24.14 15.66 4.02
CA THR A 46 23.84 15.72 2.57
C THR A 46 22.76 16.74 2.22
N SER A 47 21.86 17.09 3.16
CA SER A 47 20.79 18.06 2.92
C SER A 47 21.23 19.53 2.86
N SER A 48 22.47 19.84 3.21
CA SER A 48 22.98 21.23 3.23
C SER A 48 23.73 21.64 1.97
N THR A 49 23.96 20.73 1.02
CA THR A 49 24.76 20.97 -0.20
C THR A 49 24.02 20.82 -1.52
N GLU A 50 22.76 20.37 -1.53
CA GLU A 50 22.04 20.01 -2.77
C GLU A 50 21.05 21.08 -3.31
N ASN A 51 21.17 22.35 -2.91
CA ASN A 51 20.28 23.42 -3.42
C ASN A 51 20.92 24.34 -4.47
N ALA A 52 22.00 23.94 -5.10
CA ALA A 52 22.62 24.77 -6.14
C ALA A 52 23.27 23.90 -7.24
N GLU A 53 22.57 23.10 -7.99
CA GLU A 53 23.04 22.60 -9.30
C GLU A 53 22.05 21.56 -9.85
N ASN A 54 20.89 22.00 -10.32
CA ASN A 54 19.99 21.15 -11.09
C ASN A 54 19.78 21.71 -12.50
N ALA A 55 20.88 21.83 -13.23
CA ALA A 55 20.87 21.98 -14.69
C ALA A 55 22.04 21.16 -15.24
N GLU A 56 21.72 20.25 -16.15
CA GLU A 56 22.64 19.35 -16.86
C GLU A 56 23.05 18.07 -16.13
N ASN A 57 22.21 17.05 -16.15
CA ASN A 57 22.71 15.70 -15.92
C ASN A 57 22.27 14.70 -17.00
N ARG A 58 23.08 14.65 -18.06
CA ARG A 58 23.20 13.47 -18.89
C ARG A 58 23.89 12.38 -18.06
N VAL A 59 23.16 11.34 -17.71
CA VAL A 59 23.69 10.16 -17.02
C VAL A 59 24.68 9.43 -17.93
N PRO A 60 25.96 9.24 -17.55
CA PRO A 60 26.88 8.39 -18.32
C PRO A 60 26.40 6.93 -18.15
N ALA A 61 26.15 6.27 -19.27
CA ALA A 61 26.01 4.83 -19.34
C ALA A 61 27.39 4.18 -19.07
N ASP A 62 27.41 3.18 -18.16
CA ASP A 62 28.57 2.32 -18.01
C ASP A 62 28.77 1.52 -19.31
N GLU A 63 30.02 1.25 -19.70
CA GLU A 63 30.41 0.59 -20.97
C GLU A 63 29.85 -0.85 -21.10
N SER A 64 29.15 -1.38 -20.10
CA SER A 64 28.50 -2.70 -20.11
C SER A 64 27.02 -2.68 -20.54
N GLY A 65 26.43 -1.53 -20.86
CA GLY A 65 25.05 -1.43 -21.36
C GLY A 65 23.93 -1.82 -20.34
N THR A 66 24.29 -2.13 -19.11
CA THR A 66 23.31 -2.51 -18.07
C THR A 66 22.85 -1.25 -17.34
N PRO A 67 21.54 -0.92 -17.34
CA PRO A 67 21.04 0.26 -16.64
C PRO A 67 21.38 0.19 -15.14
N HIS A 68 21.92 1.27 -14.60
CA HIS A 68 22.33 1.37 -13.18
C HIS A 68 21.22 0.89 -12.25
N LEU A 69 21.53 0.04 -11.26
CA LEU A 69 20.61 -0.43 -10.23
C LEU A 69 20.33 0.73 -9.26
N THR A 70 19.07 1.11 -9.11
CA THR A 70 18.62 2.16 -8.18
C THR A 70 17.45 1.67 -7.33
N ALA A 71 17.21 2.31 -6.18
CA ALA A 71 16.04 2.00 -5.34
C ALA A 71 14.72 2.13 -6.15
N GLY A 72 14.61 3.15 -7.01
CA GLY A 72 13.42 3.34 -7.86
C GLY A 72 13.21 2.17 -8.85
N ARG A 73 14.26 1.67 -9.52
CA ARG A 73 14.14 0.51 -10.41
C ARG A 73 13.79 -0.78 -9.66
N ILE A 74 14.35 -0.97 -8.46
CA ILE A 74 14.03 -2.11 -7.58
C ILE A 74 12.56 -2.04 -7.17
N THR A 75 12.07 -0.85 -6.81
CA THR A 75 10.68 -0.61 -6.46
C THR A 75 9.74 -0.91 -7.62
N GLN A 76 10.02 -0.42 -8.82
CA GLN A 76 9.20 -0.69 -10.01
C GLN A 76 9.17 -2.17 -10.39
N ALA A 77 10.31 -2.88 -10.32
CA ALA A 77 10.34 -4.32 -10.52
C ALA A 77 9.51 -5.06 -9.45
N GLY A 78 9.57 -4.62 -8.19
CA GLY A 78 8.73 -5.15 -7.11
C GLY A 78 7.24 -4.95 -7.37
N ILE A 79 6.83 -3.77 -7.83
CA ILE A 79 5.43 -3.46 -8.21
C ILE A 79 5.00 -4.38 -9.35
N ALA A 80 5.78 -4.48 -10.43
CA ALA A 80 5.45 -5.32 -11.57
C ALA A 80 5.26 -6.81 -11.18
N ILE A 81 6.11 -7.34 -10.31
CA ILE A 81 5.98 -8.70 -9.79
C ILE A 81 4.70 -8.84 -8.95
N ALA A 82 4.42 -7.89 -8.06
CA ALA A 82 3.24 -7.95 -7.19
C ALA A 82 1.93 -7.80 -7.99
N ASP A 83 1.91 -6.98 -9.04
CA ASP A 83 0.76 -6.84 -9.94
C ASP A 83 0.49 -8.11 -10.74
N ALA A 84 1.54 -8.75 -11.25
CA ALA A 84 1.40 -9.96 -12.07
C ALA A 84 1.14 -11.23 -11.24
N GLU A 85 1.88 -11.39 -10.14
CA GLU A 85 1.97 -12.66 -9.42
C GLU A 85 1.40 -12.60 -7.98
N GLY A 86 1.02 -11.41 -7.48
CA GLY A 86 0.62 -11.18 -6.11
C GLY A 86 1.81 -10.91 -5.17
N LEU A 87 1.52 -10.31 -4.02
CA LEU A 87 2.55 -9.91 -3.05
C LEU A 87 3.30 -11.09 -2.42
N ASP A 88 2.70 -12.26 -2.38
CA ASP A 88 3.33 -13.48 -1.86
C ASP A 88 4.49 -13.96 -2.73
N ALA A 89 4.45 -13.70 -4.04
CA ALA A 89 5.53 -14.02 -4.96
C ALA A 89 6.74 -13.08 -4.79
N LEU A 90 6.56 -11.93 -4.14
CA LEU A 90 7.62 -10.95 -3.96
C LEU A 90 8.68 -11.45 -2.98
N SER A 91 9.92 -11.51 -3.44
CA SER A 91 11.11 -11.74 -2.62
C SER A 91 12.30 -10.98 -3.18
N MET A 92 13.29 -10.64 -2.35
CA MET A 92 14.51 -9.97 -2.82
C MET A 92 15.22 -10.79 -3.89
N ARG A 93 15.16 -12.12 -3.81
CA ARG A 93 15.73 -13.00 -4.84
C ARG A 93 14.97 -12.92 -6.16
N ARG A 94 13.61 -12.90 -6.12
CA ARG A 94 12.78 -12.81 -7.33
C ARG A 94 13.02 -11.48 -8.05
N VAL A 95 13.06 -10.36 -7.31
CA VAL A 95 13.37 -9.03 -7.85
C VAL A 95 14.78 -8.97 -8.43
N ALA A 96 15.76 -9.57 -7.74
CA ALA A 96 17.13 -9.63 -8.24
C ALA A 96 17.22 -10.39 -9.56
N THR A 97 16.54 -11.52 -9.68
CA THR A 97 16.46 -12.33 -10.92
C THR A 97 15.87 -11.51 -12.06
N ASP A 98 14.77 -10.80 -11.80
CA ASP A 98 14.07 -9.97 -12.80
C ASP A 98 14.97 -8.84 -13.33
N LEU A 99 15.77 -8.25 -12.45
CA LEU A 99 16.69 -7.15 -12.78
C LEU A 99 18.06 -7.62 -13.31
N GLY A 100 18.30 -8.94 -13.41
CA GLY A 100 19.61 -9.49 -13.79
C GLY A 100 20.72 -9.14 -12.79
N ALA A 101 20.38 -8.96 -11.50
CA ALA A 101 21.29 -8.55 -10.44
C ALA A 101 21.44 -9.63 -9.36
N SER A 102 22.46 -9.49 -8.50
CA SER A 102 22.55 -10.34 -7.31
C SER A 102 21.68 -9.79 -6.16
N PRO A 103 21.11 -10.64 -5.28
CA PRO A 103 20.39 -10.17 -4.10
C PRO A 103 21.21 -9.22 -3.21
N MET A 104 22.52 -9.45 -3.11
CA MET A 104 23.41 -8.56 -2.36
C MET A 104 23.54 -7.17 -2.96
N ALA A 105 23.38 -7.05 -4.29
CA ALA A 105 23.35 -5.75 -4.94
C ALA A 105 22.10 -4.96 -4.56
N LEU A 106 20.93 -5.62 -4.48
CA LEU A 106 19.70 -4.99 -4.06
C LEU A 106 19.76 -4.49 -2.61
N TYR A 107 20.36 -5.29 -1.71
CA TYR A 107 20.47 -4.91 -0.28
C TYR A 107 21.33 -3.68 -0.02
N ARG A 108 22.10 -3.22 -1.00
CA ARG A 108 22.83 -1.93 -0.93
C ARG A 108 21.88 -0.73 -1.11
N HIS A 109 20.74 -0.92 -1.78
CA HIS A 109 19.77 0.13 -2.09
C HIS A 109 18.50 0.04 -1.25
N VAL A 110 18.10 -1.18 -0.87
CA VAL A 110 16.87 -1.47 -0.12
C VAL A 110 17.22 -2.50 0.96
N ALA A 111 17.13 -2.11 2.22
CA ALA A 111 17.69 -2.90 3.32
C ALA A 111 16.87 -4.16 3.67
N SER A 112 15.59 -4.24 3.27
CA SER A 112 14.73 -5.39 3.54
C SER A 112 13.56 -5.49 2.57
N LYS A 113 12.84 -6.64 2.58
CA LYS A 113 11.58 -6.80 1.86
C LYS A 113 10.52 -5.83 2.37
N GLU A 114 10.47 -5.58 3.67
CA GLU A 114 9.53 -4.66 4.32
C GLU A 114 9.77 -3.22 3.85
N GLU A 115 11.03 -2.81 3.73
CA GLU A 115 11.39 -1.51 3.16
C GLU A 115 10.99 -1.42 1.68
N LEU A 116 11.24 -2.49 0.91
CA LEU A 116 10.79 -2.55 -0.48
C LEU A 116 9.27 -2.37 -0.59
N VAL A 117 8.49 -3.10 0.20
CA VAL A 117 7.03 -2.97 0.21
C VAL A 117 6.59 -1.56 0.61
N ALA A 118 7.25 -0.92 1.56
CA ALA A 118 6.96 0.47 1.93
C ALA A 118 7.22 1.43 0.77
N LEU A 119 8.34 1.28 0.05
CA LEU A 119 8.65 2.05 -1.14
C LEU A 119 7.65 1.80 -2.29
N MET A 120 7.20 0.56 -2.46
CA MET A 120 6.19 0.19 -3.45
C MET A 120 4.85 0.87 -3.15
N VAL A 121 4.40 0.87 -1.88
CA VAL A 121 3.17 1.57 -1.45
C VAL A 121 3.28 3.07 -1.71
N GLU A 122 4.40 3.68 -1.32
CA GLU A 122 4.67 5.11 -1.55
C GLU A 122 4.63 5.45 -3.05
N ALA A 123 5.28 4.63 -3.90
CA ALA A 123 5.32 4.83 -5.34
C ALA A 123 3.95 4.64 -6.00
N ALA A 124 3.17 3.65 -5.59
CA ALA A 124 1.84 3.38 -6.14
C ALA A 124 0.84 4.49 -5.80
N LEU A 125 0.85 5.00 -4.56
CA LEU A 125 0.02 6.12 -4.13
C LEU A 125 0.42 7.43 -4.84
N THR A 126 1.71 7.69 -4.96
CA THR A 126 2.22 8.88 -5.69
C THR A 126 1.92 8.79 -7.19
N GLY A 127 1.90 7.58 -7.75
CA GLY A 127 1.54 7.32 -9.15
C GLY A 127 0.03 7.46 -9.45
N ALA A 128 -0.82 7.58 -8.42
CA ALA A 128 -2.24 7.90 -8.51
C ALA A 128 -2.46 9.36 -8.06
N PRO A 129 -2.17 10.36 -8.90
CA PRO A 129 -2.06 11.74 -8.48
C PRO A 129 -3.39 12.27 -7.94
N LEU A 130 -3.29 13.07 -6.89
CA LEU A 130 -4.36 13.93 -6.43
C LEU A 130 -4.65 14.96 -7.52
N SER A 131 -5.93 15.26 -7.75
CA SER A 131 -6.26 16.27 -8.76
C SER A 131 -5.97 17.68 -8.26
N ASP A 132 -5.28 18.47 -9.05
CA ASP A 132 -4.97 19.87 -8.77
C ASP A 132 -6.20 20.78 -8.78
N THR A 133 -7.32 20.32 -9.37
CA THR A 133 -8.57 21.10 -9.43
C THR A 133 -9.36 20.91 -8.13
N PRO A 134 -9.69 21.96 -7.39
CA PRO A 134 -10.54 21.86 -6.20
C PRO A 134 -11.88 21.18 -6.53
N PRO A 135 -12.43 20.37 -5.63
CA PRO A 135 -13.76 19.81 -5.80
C PRO A 135 -14.81 20.93 -5.73
N ARG A 136 -15.94 20.75 -6.42
CA ARG A 136 -17.05 21.72 -6.41
C ARG A 136 -17.74 21.80 -5.04
N ASP A 137 -17.81 20.67 -4.36
CA ASP A 137 -18.41 20.47 -3.05
C ASP A 137 -17.83 19.20 -2.41
N TRP A 138 -18.21 18.93 -1.17
CA TRP A 138 -17.75 17.79 -0.40
C TRP A 138 -18.07 16.46 -1.09
N ARG A 139 -19.27 16.32 -1.68
CA ARG A 139 -19.72 15.11 -2.36
C ARG A 139 -18.85 14.79 -3.56
N HIS A 140 -18.63 15.78 -4.43
CA HIS A 140 -17.74 15.63 -5.56
C HIS A 140 -16.29 15.34 -5.16
N GLY A 141 -15.82 15.87 -4.00
CA GLY A 141 -14.52 15.56 -3.44
C GLY A 141 -14.40 14.06 -3.10
N LEU A 142 -15.38 13.52 -2.38
CA LEU A 142 -15.41 12.10 -2.02
C LEU A 142 -15.63 11.17 -3.21
N GLU A 143 -16.49 11.55 -4.18
CA GLU A 143 -16.68 10.78 -5.43
C GLU A 143 -15.35 10.63 -6.19
N ARG A 144 -14.60 11.70 -6.32
CA ARG A 144 -13.28 11.68 -6.99
C ARG A 144 -12.28 10.80 -6.22
N ALA A 145 -12.23 10.93 -4.91
CA ALA A 145 -11.37 10.10 -4.06
C ALA A 145 -11.72 8.61 -4.22
N ALA A 146 -13.02 8.27 -4.19
CA ALA A 146 -13.49 6.90 -4.36
C ALA A 146 -13.07 6.30 -5.71
N HIS A 147 -13.28 7.03 -6.81
CA HIS A 147 -12.91 6.54 -8.14
C HIS A 147 -11.40 6.37 -8.29
N ARG A 148 -10.61 7.30 -7.78
CA ARG A 148 -9.15 7.17 -7.76
C ARG A 148 -8.70 5.93 -6.99
N ASP A 149 -9.25 5.69 -5.80
CA ASP A 149 -8.93 4.53 -4.97
C ASP A 149 -9.37 3.23 -5.66
N TRP A 150 -10.55 3.24 -6.31
CA TRP A 150 -11.06 2.11 -7.08
C TRP A 150 -10.12 1.73 -8.22
N GLU A 151 -9.66 2.72 -9.00
CA GLU A 151 -8.66 2.53 -10.05
C GLU A 151 -7.31 2.03 -9.51
N LEU A 152 -6.89 2.56 -8.37
CA LEU A 152 -5.65 2.13 -7.70
C LEU A 152 -5.71 0.66 -7.30
N TYR A 153 -6.83 0.21 -6.71
CA TYR A 153 -7.01 -1.19 -6.29
C TYR A 153 -7.14 -2.14 -7.49
N HIS A 154 -7.67 -1.68 -8.61
CA HIS A 154 -7.68 -2.46 -9.86
C HIS A 154 -6.29 -2.60 -10.46
N ARG A 155 -5.52 -1.53 -10.45
CA ARG A 155 -4.16 -1.51 -10.99
C ARG A 155 -3.18 -2.29 -10.10
N HIS A 156 -3.32 -2.15 -8.78
CA HIS A 156 -2.43 -2.69 -7.77
C HIS A 156 -3.22 -3.44 -6.67
N PRO A 157 -3.82 -4.61 -6.94
CA PRO A 157 -4.67 -5.31 -5.97
C PRO A 157 -3.98 -5.58 -4.62
N TRP A 158 -2.68 -5.80 -4.63
CA TRP A 158 -1.87 -6.07 -3.44
C TRP A 158 -1.83 -4.90 -2.45
N ILE A 159 -2.06 -3.65 -2.92
CA ILE A 159 -1.94 -2.46 -2.06
C ILE A 159 -3.03 -2.42 -1.00
N LEU A 160 -4.23 -2.93 -1.31
CA LEU A 160 -5.36 -2.92 -0.38
C LEU A 160 -5.00 -3.54 0.97
N SER A 161 -4.30 -4.68 0.97
CA SER A 161 -3.84 -5.33 2.20
C SER A 161 -2.89 -4.47 3.03
N LYS A 162 -2.23 -3.47 2.43
CA LYS A 162 -1.29 -2.57 3.11
C LYS A 162 -1.98 -1.33 3.66
N VAL A 163 -2.96 -0.79 2.92
CA VAL A 163 -3.72 0.38 3.40
C VAL A 163 -4.75 -0.01 4.46
N LEU A 164 -5.38 -1.19 4.38
CA LEU A 164 -6.30 -1.70 5.42
C LEU A 164 -5.60 -1.87 6.78
N VAL A 165 -4.38 -2.39 6.79
CA VAL A 165 -3.61 -2.62 8.02
C VAL A 165 -3.11 -1.30 8.61
N THR A 166 -2.87 -0.29 7.77
CA THR A 166 -2.29 1.00 8.16
C THR A 166 -3.31 2.05 8.58
N THR A 167 -4.61 1.77 8.55
CA THR A 167 -5.65 2.72 8.99
C THR A 167 -5.46 3.24 10.42
N ARG A 168 -4.67 2.55 11.25
CA ARG A 168 -4.35 2.99 12.63
C ARG A 168 -2.96 3.63 12.77
N THR A 169 -2.08 3.47 11.80
CA THR A 169 -0.71 4.01 11.84
C THR A 169 -0.28 4.39 10.42
N HIS A 170 -0.39 5.67 10.09
CA HIS A 170 0.15 6.20 8.84
C HIS A 170 1.68 6.11 8.87
N SER A 171 2.24 5.08 8.27
CA SER A 171 3.70 4.90 8.14
C SER A 171 4.24 5.40 6.79
N SER A 172 3.35 5.78 5.86
CA SER A 172 3.65 6.31 4.54
C SER A 172 3.23 7.78 4.45
N ARG A 173 4.12 8.61 3.92
CA ARG A 173 3.86 10.03 3.70
C ARG A 173 2.78 10.22 2.62
N ALA A 174 2.79 9.40 1.57
CA ALA A 174 1.79 9.44 0.52
C ALA A 174 0.40 9.04 1.03
N LEU A 175 0.31 8.03 1.92
CA LEU A 175 -0.96 7.65 2.54
C LEU A 175 -1.51 8.76 3.46
N ALA A 176 -0.64 9.46 4.19
CA ALA A 176 -1.06 10.58 5.01
C ALA A 176 -1.57 11.75 4.14
N ALA A 177 -0.87 12.07 3.05
CA ALA A 177 -1.28 13.11 2.10
C ALA A 177 -2.61 12.76 1.40
N ASP A 178 -2.80 11.49 1.07
CA ASP A 178 -4.04 10.96 0.50
C ASP A 178 -5.23 11.10 1.46
N SER A 179 -5.04 10.71 2.70
CA SER A 179 -6.04 10.86 3.76
C SER A 179 -6.37 12.34 4.02
N GLU A 180 -5.37 13.21 4.05
CA GLU A 180 -5.53 14.67 4.21
C GLU A 180 -6.35 15.26 3.06
N SER A 181 -6.04 14.86 1.82
CA SER A 181 -6.80 15.29 0.64
C SER A 181 -8.26 14.84 0.69
N THR A 182 -8.52 13.61 1.13
CA THR A 182 -9.89 13.10 1.31
C THR A 182 -10.61 13.84 2.44
N PHE A 183 -9.91 14.13 3.53
CA PHE A 183 -10.45 14.86 4.67
C PHE A 183 -10.82 16.30 4.31
N SER A 184 -10.02 16.94 3.45
CA SER A 184 -10.26 18.32 2.99
C SER A 184 -11.59 18.50 2.23
N ALA A 185 -12.23 17.41 1.78
CA ALA A 185 -13.58 17.47 1.20
C ALA A 185 -14.62 18.04 2.19
N PHE A 186 -14.36 17.96 3.49
CA PHE A 186 -15.26 18.48 4.53
C PHE A 186 -14.95 19.92 4.96
N ASP A 187 -13.95 20.56 4.35
CA ASP A 187 -13.58 21.95 4.68
C ASP A 187 -14.76 22.91 4.41
N GLY A 188 -14.92 23.85 5.32
CA GLY A 188 -15.98 24.86 5.22
C GLY A 188 -17.39 24.40 5.64
N LEU A 189 -17.59 23.11 5.96
CA LEU A 189 -18.89 22.60 6.42
C LEU A 189 -19.17 22.92 7.92
N GLY A 190 -18.20 23.44 8.65
CA GLY A 190 -18.38 23.73 10.09
C GLY A 190 -18.54 22.46 10.94
N LEU A 191 -18.08 21.31 10.46
CA LEU A 191 -18.11 20.06 11.20
C LEU A 191 -17.07 20.03 12.32
N ASP A 192 -17.43 19.40 13.43
CA ASP A 192 -16.42 18.97 14.39
C ASP A 192 -15.45 17.98 13.73
N PRO A 193 -14.14 18.10 13.97
CA PRO A 193 -13.15 17.20 13.37
C PRO A 193 -13.41 15.70 13.59
N ALA A 194 -13.99 15.33 14.74
CA ALA A 194 -14.35 13.94 15.02
C ALA A 194 -15.53 13.45 14.15
N ASP A 195 -16.47 14.33 13.81
CA ASP A 195 -17.58 14.02 12.92
C ASP A 195 -17.09 13.90 11.47
N ALA A 196 -16.25 14.83 11.00
CA ALA A 196 -15.62 14.76 9.68
C ALA A 196 -14.81 13.46 9.54
N PHE A 197 -14.02 13.09 10.55
CA PHE A 197 -13.28 11.83 10.59
C PHE A 197 -14.20 10.60 10.52
N ARG A 198 -15.36 10.64 11.16
CA ARG A 198 -16.35 9.57 11.16
C ARG A 198 -16.94 9.36 9.76
N TYR A 199 -17.27 10.45 9.06
CA TYR A 199 -17.74 10.37 7.66
C TYR A 199 -16.66 9.87 6.72
N MET A 200 -15.43 10.36 6.85
CA MET A 200 -14.29 9.85 6.10
C MET A 200 -14.08 8.34 6.32
N PHE A 201 -14.19 7.89 7.58
CA PHE A 201 -14.04 6.49 7.91
C PHE A 201 -15.18 5.61 7.35
N MET A 202 -16.43 6.08 7.38
CA MET A 202 -17.57 5.41 6.75
C MET A 202 -17.34 5.26 5.23
N PHE A 203 -16.95 6.34 4.59
CA PHE A 203 -16.63 6.38 3.17
C PHE A 203 -15.50 5.41 2.82
N ALA A 204 -14.37 5.50 3.50
CA ALA A 204 -13.22 4.62 3.26
C ALA A 204 -13.56 3.14 3.50
N SER A 205 -14.32 2.83 4.55
CA SER A 205 -14.78 1.47 4.86
C SER A 205 -15.64 0.88 3.74
N TYR A 206 -16.50 1.69 3.13
CA TYR A 206 -17.31 1.26 1.99
C TYR A 206 -16.43 0.94 0.79
N VAL A 207 -15.59 1.88 0.35
CA VAL A 207 -14.71 1.72 -0.81
C VAL A 207 -13.80 0.51 -0.65
N GLN A 208 -13.15 0.39 0.51
CA GLN A 208 -12.27 -0.74 0.83
C GLN A 208 -13.02 -2.07 0.93
N GLY A 209 -14.27 -2.06 1.43
CA GLY A 209 -15.10 -3.26 1.53
C GLY A 209 -15.45 -3.84 0.16
N VAL A 210 -15.85 -3.01 -0.80
CA VAL A 210 -16.11 -3.45 -2.19
C VAL A 210 -14.81 -3.89 -2.85
N ALA A 211 -13.73 -3.10 -2.69
CA ALA A 211 -12.42 -3.45 -3.22
C ALA A 211 -11.88 -4.79 -2.68
N LEU A 212 -12.17 -5.11 -1.42
CA LEU A 212 -11.77 -6.39 -0.83
C LEU A 212 -12.41 -7.59 -1.54
N THR A 213 -13.67 -7.47 -1.97
CA THR A 213 -14.33 -8.51 -2.77
C THR A 213 -13.60 -8.70 -4.09
N TYR A 214 -13.32 -7.60 -4.82
CA TYR A 214 -12.56 -7.63 -6.06
C TYR A 214 -11.17 -8.28 -5.90
N VAL A 215 -10.41 -7.83 -4.91
CA VAL A 215 -9.06 -8.37 -4.64
C VAL A 215 -9.11 -9.85 -4.28
N SER A 216 -10.12 -10.28 -3.51
CA SER A 216 -10.31 -11.69 -3.16
C SER A 216 -10.58 -12.56 -4.38
N ASP A 217 -11.39 -12.07 -5.34
CA ASP A 217 -11.68 -12.78 -6.58
C ASP A 217 -10.42 -12.89 -7.47
N VAL A 218 -9.67 -11.80 -7.62
CA VAL A 218 -8.40 -11.79 -8.36
C VAL A 218 -7.40 -12.79 -7.77
N GLU A 219 -7.31 -12.87 -6.45
CA GLU A 219 -6.37 -13.79 -5.79
C GLU A 219 -6.85 -15.24 -5.89
N ALA A 220 -8.17 -15.49 -5.79
CA ALA A 220 -8.76 -16.80 -6.02
C ALA A 220 -8.51 -17.31 -7.45
N GLU A 221 -8.64 -16.45 -8.47
CA GLU A 221 -8.31 -16.79 -9.84
C GLU A 221 -6.82 -17.09 -10.04
N ARG A 222 -5.94 -16.29 -9.43
CA ARG A 222 -4.50 -16.54 -9.45
C ARG A 222 -4.17 -17.90 -8.85
N GLN A 223 -4.77 -18.23 -7.72
CA GLN A 223 -4.57 -19.51 -7.05
C GLN A 223 -5.09 -20.67 -7.89
N ALA A 224 -6.28 -20.53 -8.50
CA ALA A 224 -6.83 -21.55 -9.39
C ALA A 224 -5.94 -21.83 -10.61
N ARG A 225 -5.35 -20.78 -11.21
CA ARG A 225 -4.37 -20.92 -12.30
C ARG A 225 -3.09 -21.65 -11.87
N ARG A 226 -2.57 -21.35 -10.67
CA ARG A 226 -1.36 -22.01 -10.12
C ARG A 226 -1.58 -23.50 -9.85
N THR A 227 -2.77 -23.88 -9.39
CA THR A 227 -3.09 -25.28 -9.03
C THR A 227 -3.63 -26.10 -10.19
N SER A 228 -3.74 -25.54 -11.40
CA SER A 228 -4.35 -26.17 -12.57
C SER A 228 -5.77 -26.70 -12.31
N LEU A 229 -6.43 -26.22 -11.27
CA LEU A 229 -7.80 -26.58 -10.95
C LEU A 229 -8.75 -25.87 -11.92
N ARG A 230 -9.20 -26.61 -12.93
CA ARG A 230 -10.29 -26.18 -13.83
C ARG A 230 -11.61 -26.25 -13.06
N THR A 231 -11.86 -25.32 -12.14
CA THR A 231 -13.04 -25.36 -11.27
C THR A 231 -14.20 -24.47 -11.76
N ALA A 232 -14.02 -23.68 -12.81
CA ALA A 232 -15.08 -22.79 -13.30
C ALA A 232 -16.40 -23.53 -13.58
N ASN A 233 -16.36 -24.65 -14.31
CA ASN A 233 -17.58 -25.40 -14.66
C ASN A 233 -18.23 -26.12 -13.46
N GLY A 234 -17.45 -26.48 -12.43
CA GLY A 234 -17.97 -27.14 -11.23
C GLY A 234 -18.63 -26.15 -10.24
N ALA A 235 -18.11 -24.95 -10.14
CA ALA A 235 -18.65 -23.93 -9.24
C ALA A 235 -20.04 -23.44 -9.69
N ASP A 236 -20.26 -23.24 -10.99
CA ASP A 236 -21.55 -22.83 -11.53
C ASP A 236 -22.61 -23.93 -11.41
N ALA A 237 -22.26 -25.19 -11.65
CA ALA A 237 -23.14 -26.32 -11.45
C ALA A 237 -23.51 -26.48 -9.95
N ALA A 238 -22.56 -26.34 -9.05
CA ALA A 238 -22.80 -26.39 -7.60
C ALA A 238 -23.69 -25.24 -7.14
N ARG A 239 -23.46 -24.02 -7.65
CA ARG A 239 -24.28 -22.84 -7.37
C ARG A 239 -25.70 -23.02 -7.86
N SER A 240 -25.89 -23.49 -9.09
CA SER A 240 -27.20 -23.76 -9.67
C SER A 240 -27.98 -24.81 -8.88
N SER A 241 -27.31 -25.88 -8.41
CA SER A 241 -27.90 -26.89 -7.53
C SER A 241 -28.28 -26.33 -6.16
N LEU A 242 -27.43 -25.51 -5.57
CA LEU A 242 -27.65 -24.89 -4.26
C LEU A 242 -28.90 -23.99 -4.25
N TYR A 243 -29.13 -23.22 -5.32
CA TYR A 243 -30.25 -22.31 -5.47
C TYR A 243 -31.39 -22.85 -6.32
N ALA A 244 -31.58 -24.17 -6.36
CA ALA A 244 -32.67 -24.85 -7.04
C ALA A 244 -34.05 -24.27 -6.61
N PRO A 245 -35.10 -24.36 -7.48
CA PRO A 245 -36.45 -23.88 -7.13
C PRO A 245 -36.96 -24.49 -5.81
N GLY A 246 -37.44 -23.62 -4.92
CA GLY A 246 -37.89 -24.02 -3.58
C GLY A 246 -36.84 -23.99 -2.47
N ALA A 247 -35.55 -24.07 -2.79
CA ALA A 247 -34.50 -23.76 -1.84
C ALA A 247 -34.37 -22.22 -1.68
N TYR A 248 -34.21 -21.74 -0.46
CA TYR A 248 -34.02 -20.32 -0.16
C TYR A 248 -35.06 -19.37 -0.83
N PRO A 249 -36.33 -19.33 -0.34
CA PRO A 249 -37.43 -18.67 -1.03
C PRO A 249 -37.26 -17.16 -1.27
N ARG A 250 -36.35 -16.48 -0.54
CA ARG A 250 -36.01 -15.07 -0.72
C ARG A 250 -34.76 -14.88 -1.57
N LEU A 251 -33.68 -15.58 -1.27
CA LEU A 251 -32.40 -15.46 -1.96
C LEU A 251 -32.40 -16.17 -3.32
N GLY A 252 -33.04 -17.34 -3.41
CA GLY A 252 -33.07 -18.14 -4.63
C GLY A 252 -33.56 -17.38 -5.88
N PRO A 253 -34.69 -16.64 -5.84
CA PRO A 253 -35.11 -15.84 -6.98
C PRO A 253 -34.08 -14.80 -7.41
N ALA A 254 -33.45 -14.09 -6.47
CA ALA A 254 -32.41 -13.09 -6.77
C ALA A 254 -31.20 -13.73 -7.46
N MET A 255 -30.74 -14.87 -6.96
CA MET A 255 -29.60 -15.60 -7.55
C MET A 255 -29.89 -16.21 -8.93
N ARG A 256 -31.17 -16.41 -9.29
CA ARG A 256 -31.61 -16.91 -10.60
C ARG A 256 -32.02 -15.82 -11.59
N ALA A 257 -32.21 -14.59 -11.13
CA ALA A 257 -32.75 -13.51 -11.97
C ALA A 257 -31.78 -13.03 -13.07
N GLY A 258 -30.60 -13.63 -13.19
CA GLY A 258 -29.64 -13.33 -14.26
C GLY A 258 -29.01 -11.94 -14.17
N ALA A 259 -29.37 -11.12 -13.19
CA ALA A 259 -28.55 -10.00 -12.81
C ALA A 259 -27.24 -10.56 -12.27
N ASP A 260 -26.11 -10.11 -12.76
CA ASP A 260 -24.83 -10.48 -12.17
C ASP A 260 -24.73 -9.78 -10.79
N PRO A 261 -25.02 -10.50 -9.68
CA PRO A 261 -24.95 -9.90 -8.36
C PRO A 261 -23.51 -9.58 -7.95
N TRP A 262 -22.57 -9.96 -8.81
CA TRP A 262 -21.12 -9.78 -8.65
C TRP A 262 -20.57 -8.73 -9.62
N ASP A 263 -21.43 -7.93 -10.28
CA ASP A 263 -21.03 -6.72 -10.98
C ASP A 263 -20.53 -5.71 -9.93
N LEU A 264 -19.24 -5.82 -9.63
CA LEU A 264 -18.61 -5.01 -8.57
C LEU A 264 -18.50 -3.54 -8.97
N ASP A 265 -18.45 -3.21 -10.26
CA ASP A 265 -18.46 -1.82 -10.72
C ASP A 265 -19.85 -1.20 -10.51
N ALA A 266 -20.91 -1.91 -10.84
CA ALA A 266 -22.27 -1.44 -10.56
C ALA A 266 -22.53 -1.35 -9.04
N LEU A 267 -22.05 -2.30 -8.27
CA LEU A 267 -22.13 -2.26 -6.80
C LEU A 267 -21.36 -1.07 -6.24
N PHE A 268 -20.14 -0.85 -6.71
CA PHE A 268 -19.30 0.30 -6.29
C PHE A 268 -20.03 1.63 -6.54
N VAL A 269 -20.54 1.85 -7.75
CA VAL A 269 -21.22 3.11 -8.09
C VAL A 269 -22.50 3.31 -7.28
N SER A 270 -23.38 2.28 -7.23
CA SER A 270 -24.68 2.41 -6.57
C SER A 270 -24.54 2.54 -5.04
N GLY A 271 -23.64 1.79 -4.44
CA GLY A 271 -23.44 1.84 -3.01
C GLY A 271 -22.66 3.08 -2.56
N LEU A 272 -21.72 3.58 -3.37
CA LEU A 272 -21.10 4.88 -3.13
C LEU A 272 -22.15 5.99 -3.07
N ALA A 273 -23.07 6.03 -4.05
CA ALA A 273 -24.17 6.98 -4.02
C ALA A 273 -24.99 6.86 -2.73
N GLY A 274 -25.33 5.63 -2.31
CA GLY A 274 -26.06 5.39 -1.06
C GLY A 274 -25.33 5.87 0.20
N VAL A 275 -24.01 5.68 0.29
CA VAL A 275 -23.19 6.20 1.40
C VAL A 275 -23.20 7.72 1.42
N LEU A 276 -22.99 8.36 0.26
CA LEU A 276 -22.96 9.81 0.15
C LEU A 276 -24.34 10.44 0.41
N ASP A 277 -25.44 9.80 0.00
CA ASP A 277 -26.79 10.21 0.32
C ASP A 277 -27.07 10.12 1.84
N GLY A 278 -26.55 9.08 2.50
CA GLY A 278 -26.60 8.94 3.96
C GLY A 278 -25.88 10.07 4.68
N ILE A 279 -24.68 10.44 4.21
CA ILE A 279 -23.93 11.59 4.74
C ILE A 279 -24.72 12.90 4.50
N ALA A 280 -25.22 13.12 3.30
CA ALA A 280 -26.01 14.31 2.95
C ALA A 280 -27.25 14.45 3.85
N ALA A 281 -27.97 13.36 4.07
CA ALA A 281 -29.15 13.36 4.95
C ALA A 281 -28.78 13.68 6.41
N ASP A 282 -27.61 13.22 6.90
CA ASP A 282 -27.15 13.54 8.25
C ASP A 282 -26.71 15.00 8.38
N LEU A 283 -25.98 15.54 7.38
CA LEU A 283 -25.61 16.95 7.34
C LEU A 283 -26.86 17.84 7.34
N ALA A 284 -27.86 17.52 6.50
CA ALA A 284 -29.12 18.28 6.47
C ALA A 284 -29.85 18.27 7.81
N ARG A 285 -29.90 17.14 8.53
CA ARG A 285 -30.49 17.06 9.88
C ARG A 285 -29.79 17.97 10.88
N ARG A 286 -28.52 18.23 10.69
CA ARG A 286 -27.69 19.12 11.53
C ARG A 286 -27.76 20.58 11.10
N GLY A 287 -28.48 20.89 10.00
CA GLY A 287 -28.55 22.23 9.42
C GLY A 287 -27.29 22.65 8.71
N ILE A 288 -26.49 21.68 8.23
CA ILE A 288 -25.26 21.87 7.47
C ILE A 288 -25.59 21.51 6.00
N GLY A 289 -25.41 22.46 5.08
CA GLY A 289 -25.69 22.22 3.67
C GLY A 289 -25.66 23.48 2.86
#